data_f184962fe5ac172b45bd637c2f3d2f81
#
_entry.id   f184962fe5ac172b45bd637c2f3d2f81
#
_cell.length_a   1.000
_cell.length_b   1.000
_cell.length_c   1.000
_cell.angle_alpha   90.00
_cell.angle_beta   90.00
_cell.angle_gamma   90.00
#
_symmetry.space_group_name_H-M   'P 1'
#
loop_
_entity.id
_entity.type
_entity.pdbx_description
1 polymer ?
#
loop_
_entity_poly.entity_id
_entity_poly.type
_entity_poly.pdbx_seq_one_letter_code
_entity_poly.pdbx_strand_id
1 'polypeptide(L)'
;RGECEVRDVQNIADILVDPEGSLERRNHWEKTGHSLLVGVILHVLYAETDKTLSGCAKFLSNPDRTFTATLTRMMRTKHLADEAGERSVHPVVAEAARDLLNKSENERSGVLSTAMSFLALYRDPVVAAVTSASDWRLTDLADAERPVSLYLACPPSDMSRTKPLMRLI
;
A
#
# COMPACT_ATOMS: atom_id res chain seq x y z
N ARG A 1 -3.10 14.49 4.48
CA ARG A 1 -4.37 13.74 4.53
C ARG A 1 -5.42 14.67 3.94
N GLY A 2 -5.83 14.44 2.72
CA GLY A 2 -6.69 15.35 2.00
C GLY A 2 -7.94 14.62 1.49
N GLU A 3 -8.86 15.38 0.88
CA GLU A 3 -10.11 14.85 0.30
C GLU A 3 -9.90 13.72 -0.71
N CYS A 4 -8.69 13.58 -1.26
CA CYS A 4 -8.36 12.61 -2.30
C CYS A 4 -7.59 11.38 -1.81
N GLU A 5 -7.34 11.23 -0.50
CA GLU A 5 -6.46 10.19 0.02
C GLU A 5 -6.85 8.75 -0.40
N VAL A 6 -8.14 8.43 -0.40
CA VAL A 6 -8.62 7.10 -0.84
C VAL A 6 -8.30 6.87 -2.32
N ARG A 7 -8.58 7.86 -3.17
CA ARG A 7 -8.26 7.82 -4.60
C ARG A 7 -6.77 7.63 -4.82
N ASP A 8 -5.95 8.37 -4.09
CA ASP A 8 -4.49 8.33 -4.26
C ASP A 8 -3.94 6.96 -3.82
N VAL A 9 -4.47 6.39 -2.73
CA VAL A 9 -4.13 5.02 -2.30
C VAL A 9 -4.64 3.96 -3.29
N GLN A 10 -5.82 4.14 -3.88
CA GLN A 10 -6.30 3.25 -4.94
C GLN A 10 -5.37 3.28 -6.15
N ASN A 11 -4.91 4.46 -6.59
CA ASN A 11 -3.94 4.60 -7.69
C ASN A 11 -2.61 3.88 -7.37
N ILE A 12 -2.12 4.00 -6.14
CA ILE A 12 -0.93 3.26 -5.70
C ILE A 12 -1.16 1.75 -5.77
N ALA A 13 -2.29 1.28 -5.24
CA ALA A 13 -2.64 -0.14 -5.27
C ALA A 13 -2.82 -0.65 -6.72
N ASP A 14 -3.39 0.16 -7.62
CA ASP A 14 -3.50 -0.17 -9.04
C ASP A 14 -2.13 -0.40 -9.68
N ILE A 15 -1.16 0.46 -9.42
CA ILE A 15 0.20 0.33 -9.94
C ILE A 15 0.91 -0.91 -9.38
N LEU A 16 0.69 -1.23 -8.10
CA LEU A 16 1.27 -2.42 -7.46
C LEU A 16 0.71 -3.72 -8.03
N VAL A 17 -0.60 -3.77 -8.30
CA VAL A 17 -1.29 -4.96 -8.82
C VAL A 17 -1.05 -5.16 -10.31
N ASP A 18 -1.01 -4.06 -11.07
CA ASP A 18 -0.81 -4.07 -12.52
C ASP A 18 0.28 -3.07 -12.94
N PRO A 19 1.55 -3.44 -12.75
CA PRO A 19 2.67 -2.59 -13.13
C PRO A 19 2.82 -2.42 -14.65
N GLU A 20 2.15 -3.22 -15.46
CA GLU A 20 2.11 -3.08 -16.92
C GLU A 20 1.06 -2.05 -17.38
N GLY A 21 0.03 -1.79 -16.56
CA GLY A 21 -1.06 -0.88 -16.91
C GLY A 21 -2.07 -1.49 -17.89
N SER A 22 -2.17 -2.82 -17.93
CA SER A 22 -3.07 -3.52 -18.85
C SER A 22 -4.53 -3.44 -18.43
N LEU A 23 -4.82 -3.23 -17.15
CA LEU A 23 -6.12 -3.05 -16.46
C LEU A 23 -7.29 -3.94 -16.92
N GLU A 24 -7.11 -4.68 -18.01
CA GLU A 24 -8.23 -5.24 -18.77
C GLU A 24 -8.83 -6.52 -18.19
N ARG A 25 -8.11 -7.28 -17.34
CA ARG A 25 -8.61 -8.59 -16.87
C ARG A 25 -8.06 -8.99 -15.51
N ARG A 26 -8.26 -8.17 -14.48
CA ARG A 26 -7.96 -8.62 -13.12
C ARG A 26 -8.82 -9.82 -12.75
N ASN A 27 -8.17 -10.89 -12.34
CA ASN A 27 -8.84 -12.06 -11.80
C ASN A 27 -9.39 -11.78 -10.38
N HIS A 28 -10.15 -12.73 -9.84
CA HIS A 28 -10.76 -12.59 -8.51
C HIS A 28 -9.72 -12.30 -7.42
N TRP A 29 -8.58 -12.98 -7.44
CA TRP A 29 -7.52 -12.85 -6.43
C TRP A 29 -6.84 -11.47 -6.48
N GLU A 30 -6.60 -10.97 -7.68
CA GLU A 30 -6.03 -9.62 -7.89
C GLU A 30 -7.00 -8.53 -7.42
N LYS A 31 -8.29 -8.66 -7.73
CA LYS A 31 -9.31 -7.70 -7.26
C LYS A 31 -9.40 -7.67 -5.74
N THR A 32 -9.45 -8.83 -5.12
CA THR A 32 -9.56 -8.93 -3.65
C THR A 32 -8.24 -8.54 -2.98
N GLY A 33 -7.09 -8.90 -3.56
CA GLY A 33 -5.78 -8.47 -3.12
C GLY A 33 -5.60 -6.95 -3.21
N HIS A 34 -6.08 -6.32 -4.28
CA HIS A 34 -6.13 -4.86 -4.43
C HIS A 34 -6.94 -4.22 -3.30
N SER A 35 -8.17 -4.71 -3.04
CA SER A 35 -9.00 -4.18 -1.95
C SER A 35 -8.31 -4.29 -0.58
N LEU A 36 -7.65 -5.42 -0.31
CA LEU A 36 -6.85 -5.59 0.90
C LEU A 36 -5.71 -4.58 0.96
N LEU A 37 -4.97 -4.36 -0.14
CA LEU A 37 -3.85 -3.40 -0.19
C LEU A 37 -4.33 -1.98 0.08
N VAL A 38 -5.44 -1.54 -0.49
CA VAL A 38 -6.03 -0.23 -0.22
C VAL A 38 -6.31 -0.07 1.28
N GLY A 39 -6.98 -1.05 1.89
CA GLY A 39 -7.27 -1.04 3.32
C GLY A 39 -6.01 -1.03 4.20
N VAL A 40 -5.00 -1.81 3.83
CA VAL A 40 -3.72 -1.89 4.57
C VAL A 40 -2.91 -0.61 4.45
N ILE A 41 -2.78 -0.05 3.25
CA ILE A 41 -2.04 1.22 3.05
C ILE A 41 -2.69 2.34 3.87
N LEU A 42 -4.02 2.49 3.82
CA LEU A 42 -4.73 3.45 4.64
C LEU A 42 -4.51 3.20 6.14
N HIS A 43 -4.63 1.94 6.59
CA HIS A 43 -4.38 1.62 8.00
C HIS A 43 -2.97 2.01 8.45
N VAL A 44 -1.95 1.65 7.66
CA VAL A 44 -0.55 1.95 7.97
C VAL A 44 -0.29 3.46 7.99
N LEU A 45 -0.84 4.20 7.04
CA LEU A 45 -0.71 5.66 6.99
C LEU A 45 -1.27 6.35 8.26
N TYR A 46 -2.35 5.82 8.83
CA TYR A 46 -3.00 6.41 9.99
C TYR A 46 -2.46 5.90 11.32
N ALA A 47 -2.18 4.61 11.43
CA ALA A 47 -2.05 3.92 12.71
C ALA A 47 -0.66 3.35 13.00
N GLU A 48 0.18 3.13 11.99
CA GLU A 48 1.50 2.52 12.20
C GLU A 48 2.61 3.58 12.14
N THR A 49 3.79 3.24 12.69
CA THR A 49 4.96 4.13 12.68
C THR A 49 5.73 4.07 11.37
N ASP A 50 5.89 2.87 10.79
CA ASP A 50 6.55 2.64 9.50
C ASP A 50 5.53 2.83 8.35
N LYS A 51 5.41 4.06 7.85
CA LYS A 51 4.44 4.48 6.82
C LYS A 51 4.93 4.24 5.40
N THR A 52 5.57 3.11 5.18
CA THR A 52 6.13 2.71 3.89
C THR A 52 5.43 1.47 3.34
N LEU A 53 5.66 1.14 2.06
CA LEU A 53 5.19 -0.14 1.49
C LEU A 53 5.90 -1.34 2.13
N SER A 54 7.15 -1.17 2.59
CA SER A 54 7.82 -2.16 3.45
C SER A 54 7.08 -2.32 4.79
N GLY A 55 6.61 -1.23 5.39
CA GLY A 55 5.76 -1.24 6.58
C GLY A 55 4.44 -1.97 6.36
N CYS A 56 3.81 -1.81 5.19
CA CYS A 56 2.62 -2.58 4.80
C CYS A 56 2.91 -4.08 4.74
N ALA A 57 4.04 -4.48 4.11
CA ALA A 57 4.44 -5.88 4.06
C ALA A 57 4.69 -6.47 5.46
N LYS A 58 5.42 -5.75 6.32
CA LYS A 58 5.65 -6.13 7.73
C LYS A 58 4.36 -6.22 8.54
N PHE A 59 3.42 -5.29 8.31
CA PHE A 59 2.12 -5.30 8.97
C PHE A 59 1.33 -6.57 8.65
N LEU A 60 1.29 -6.98 7.37
CA LEU A 60 0.59 -8.19 6.94
C LEU A 60 1.29 -9.48 7.36
N SER A 61 2.61 -9.52 7.38
CA SER A 61 3.43 -10.71 7.69
C SER A 61 3.94 -10.75 9.12
N ASN A 62 3.35 -9.98 10.04
CA ASN A 62 3.78 -9.95 11.45
C ASN A 62 3.70 -11.35 12.07
N PRO A 63 4.83 -11.92 12.56
CA PRO A 63 4.86 -13.29 13.09
C PRO A 63 4.13 -13.43 14.44
N ASP A 64 3.93 -12.34 15.18
CA ASP A 64 3.35 -12.35 16.51
C ASP A 64 1.82 -12.39 16.51
N ARG A 65 1.20 -12.39 15.32
CA ARG A 65 -0.26 -12.43 15.22
C ARG A 65 -0.74 -13.13 13.95
N THR A 66 -1.90 -13.77 14.05
CA THR A 66 -2.57 -14.38 12.91
C THR A 66 -3.11 -13.32 11.94
N PHE A 67 -3.34 -13.69 10.69
CA PHE A 67 -3.94 -12.78 9.71
C PHE A 67 -5.35 -12.32 10.13
N THR A 68 -6.14 -13.21 10.74
CA THR A 68 -7.45 -12.85 11.32
C THR A 68 -7.32 -11.79 12.42
N ALA A 69 -6.30 -11.88 13.28
CA ALA A 69 -6.04 -10.86 14.28
C ALA A 69 -5.60 -9.53 13.64
N THR A 70 -4.84 -9.58 12.55
CA THR A 70 -4.47 -8.38 11.75
C THR A 70 -5.71 -7.68 11.19
N LEU A 71 -6.62 -8.41 10.57
CA LEU A 71 -7.89 -7.85 10.05
C LEU A 71 -8.77 -7.29 11.18
N THR A 72 -8.85 -8.00 12.32
CA THR A 72 -9.59 -7.51 13.48
C THR A 72 -8.99 -6.21 14.02
N ARG A 73 -7.67 -6.08 14.05
CA ARG A 73 -6.98 -4.84 14.42
C ARG A 73 -7.37 -3.69 13.49
N MET A 74 -7.36 -3.90 12.17
CA MET A 74 -7.79 -2.90 11.19
C MET A 74 -9.22 -2.40 11.48
N MET A 75 -10.15 -3.29 11.80
CA MET A 75 -11.53 -2.95 12.10
C MET A 75 -11.74 -2.20 13.41
N ARG A 76 -10.84 -2.37 14.38
CA ARG A 76 -10.98 -1.78 15.73
C ARG A 76 -10.16 -0.51 15.92
N THR A 77 -9.17 -0.28 15.07
CA THR A 77 -8.30 0.90 15.17
C THR A 77 -9.07 2.15 14.74
N LYS A 78 -9.03 3.15 15.59
CA LYS A 78 -9.64 4.46 15.33
C LYS A 78 -8.66 5.32 14.54
N HIS A 79 -8.90 5.49 13.25
CA HIS A 79 -8.01 6.17 12.29
C HIS A 79 -8.28 7.66 12.18
N LEU A 80 -9.56 8.03 12.21
CA LEU A 80 -10.03 9.39 11.97
C LEU A 80 -10.36 10.08 13.29
N ALA A 81 -10.18 11.39 13.34
CA ALA A 81 -10.71 12.25 14.39
C ALA A 81 -11.50 13.38 13.72
N ASP A 82 -12.69 13.64 14.21
CA ASP A 82 -13.51 14.77 13.77
C ASP A 82 -13.10 16.08 14.49
N GLU A 83 -13.77 17.17 14.16
CA GLU A 83 -13.53 18.49 14.75
C GLU A 83 -13.85 18.53 16.27
N ALA A 84 -14.73 17.66 16.75
CA ALA A 84 -15.05 17.51 18.17
C ALA A 84 -14.06 16.61 18.91
N GLY A 85 -13.08 16.00 18.20
CA GLY A 85 -12.10 15.08 18.77
C GLY A 85 -12.63 13.65 18.92
N GLU A 86 -13.84 13.34 18.47
CA GLU A 86 -14.32 11.96 18.42
C GLU A 86 -13.53 11.14 17.41
N ARG A 87 -13.12 9.95 17.84
CA ARG A 87 -12.30 9.08 17.02
C ARG A 87 -13.13 7.93 16.44
N SER A 88 -13.01 7.72 15.13
CA SER A 88 -13.72 6.68 14.39
C SER A 88 -12.80 5.82 13.55
N VAL A 89 -13.29 4.65 13.16
CA VAL A 89 -12.60 3.76 12.22
C VAL A 89 -12.79 4.31 10.80
N HIS A 90 -11.74 4.27 9.98
CA HIS A 90 -11.84 4.66 8.59
C HIS A 90 -12.74 3.65 7.82
N PRO A 91 -13.83 4.11 7.12
CA PRO A 91 -14.81 3.21 6.52
C PRO A 91 -14.20 2.20 5.55
N VAL A 92 -13.33 2.66 4.65
CA VAL A 92 -12.68 1.80 3.64
C VAL A 92 -11.78 0.74 4.28
N VAL A 93 -11.10 1.07 5.39
CA VAL A 93 -10.28 0.10 6.15
C VAL A 93 -11.16 -0.95 6.80
N ALA A 94 -12.27 -0.52 7.42
CA ALA A 94 -13.22 -1.43 8.06
C ALA A 94 -13.88 -2.37 7.06
N GLU A 95 -14.30 -1.86 5.90
CA GLU A 95 -14.93 -2.62 4.82
C GLU A 95 -13.98 -3.68 4.25
N ALA A 96 -12.76 -3.30 3.87
CA ALA A 96 -11.76 -4.23 3.34
C ALA A 96 -11.44 -5.37 4.33
N ALA A 97 -11.32 -5.06 5.62
CA ALA A 97 -11.07 -6.07 6.64
C ALA A 97 -12.30 -6.96 6.88
N ARG A 98 -13.52 -6.39 6.89
CA ARG A 98 -14.77 -7.12 7.08
C ARG A 98 -15.03 -8.10 5.95
N ASP A 99 -14.84 -7.66 4.71
CA ASP A 99 -15.02 -8.51 3.52
C ASP A 99 -14.16 -9.77 3.59
N LEU A 100 -12.91 -9.62 4.02
CA LEU A 100 -12.02 -10.76 4.19
C LEU A 100 -12.38 -11.64 5.40
N LEU A 101 -12.83 -11.06 6.50
CA LEU A 101 -13.27 -11.85 7.66
C LEU A 101 -14.48 -12.74 7.34
N ASN A 102 -15.33 -12.32 6.41
CA ASN A 102 -16.48 -13.08 5.96
C ASN A 102 -16.13 -14.24 4.99
N LYS A 103 -14.88 -14.30 4.50
CA LYS A 103 -14.41 -15.35 3.60
C LYS A 103 -13.91 -16.57 4.36
N SER A 104 -13.83 -17.71 3.67
CA SER A 104 -13.22 -18.93 4.21
C SER A 104 -11.73 -18.71 4.52
N GLU A 105 -11.18 -19.54 5.41
CA GLU A 105 -9.75 -19.46 5.77
C GLU A 105 -8.84 -19.68 4.56
N ASN A 106 -9.17 -20.63 3.70
CA ASN A 106 -8.42 -20.91 2.47
C ASN A 106 -8.43 -19.70 1.53
N GLU A 107 -9.59 -19.05 1.36
CA GLU A 107 -9.70 -17.86 0.52
C GLU A 107 -8.91 -16.69 1.12
N ARG A 108 -9.01 -16.45 2.42
CA ARG A 108 -8.19 -15.43 3.11
C ARG A 108 -6.70 -15.66 2.93
N SER A 109 -6.24 -16.91 3.05
CA SER A 109 -4.83 -17.27 2.86
C SER A 109 -4.37 -17.01 1.42
N GLY A 110 -5.20 -17.35 0.43
CA GLY A 110 -4.93 -17.06 -0.98
C GLY A 110 -4.84 -15.57 -1.27
N VAL A 111 -5.77 -14.76 -0.74
CA VAL A 111 -5.74 -13.30 -0.90
C VAL A 111 -4.52 -12.69 -0.23
N LEU A 112 -4.17 -13.14 0.98
CA LEU A 112 -2.95 -12.68 1.66
C LEU A 112 -1.70 -13.00 0.82
N SER A 113 -1.58 -14.23 0.30
CA SER A 113 -0.46 -14.64 -0.55
C SER A 113 -0.35 -13.76 -1.79
N THR A 114 -1.48 -13.47 -2.44
CA THR A 114 -1.54 -12.59 -3.61
C THR A 114 -1.13 -11.15 -3.25
N ALA A 115 -1.66 -10.57 -2.19
CA ALA A 115 -1.28 -9.24 -1.75
C ALA A 115 0.21 -9.14 -1.38
N MET A 116 0.75 -10.18 -0.72
CA MET A 116 2.18 -10.26 -0.39
C MET A 116 3.08 -10.37 -1.61
N SER A 117 2.60 -10.98 -2.72
CA SER A 117 3.35 -11.02 -3.98
C SER A 117 3.50 -9.63 -4.60
N PHE A 118 2.49 -8.77 -4.51
CA PHE A 118 2.55 -7.38 -4.97
C PHE A 118 3.51 -6.52 -4.14
N LEU A 119 3.69 -6.85 -2.87
CA LEU A 119 4.63 -6.17 -1.97
C LEU A 119 6.03 -6.80 -1.95
N ALA A 120 6.29 -7.84 -2.76
CA ALA A 120 7.53 -8.60 -2.71
C ALA A 120 8.78 -7.73 -2.91
N LEU A 121 8.71 -6.75 -3.84
CA LEU A 121 9.80 -5.81 -4.10
C LEU A 121 10.22 -5.03 -2.84
N TYR A 122 9.26 -4.58 -2.04
CA TYR A 122 9.50 -3.75 -0.85
C TYR A 122 9.95 -4.55 0.39
N ARG A 123 10.08 -5.87 0.26
CA ARG A 123 10.71 -6.74 1.27
C ARG A 123 12.22 -6.86 1.08
N ASP A 124 12.74 -6.45 -0.07
CA ASP A 124 14.18 -6.33 -0.31
C ASP A 124 14.75 -5.22 0.61
N PRO A 125 15.77 -5.50 1.44
CA PRO A 125 16.32 -4.51 2.36
C PRO A 125 16.86 -3.24 1.69
N VAL A 126 17.41 -3.37 0.48
CA VAL A 126 17.93 -2.22 -0.28
C VAL A 126 16.79 -1.34 -0.76
N VAL A 127 15.74 -1.94 -1.34
CA VAL A 127 14.54 -1.21 -1.77
C VAL A 127 13.83 -0.59 -0.58
N ALA A 128 13.68 -1.32 0.53
CA ALA A 128 13.08 -0.81 1.76
C ALA A 128 13.85 0.41 2.30
N ALA A 129 15.17 0.37 2.29
CA ALA A 129 16.01 1.49 2.75
C ALA A 129 15.86 2.71 1.84
N VAL A 130 15.93 2.53 0.52
CA VAL A 130 15.83 3.64 -0.46
C VAL A 130 14.43 4.27 -0.46
N THR A 131 13.38 3.50 -0.18
CA THR A 131 11.99 3.97 -0.15
C THR A 131 11.50 4.37 1.25
N SER A 132 12.39 4.40 2.25
CA SER A 132 12.02 4.74 3.64
C SER A 132 11.79 6.23 3.87
N ALA A 133 12.41 7.09 3.05
CA ALA A 133 12.31 8.54 3.10
C ALA A 133 12.39 9.14 1.70
N SER A 134 11.93 10.38 1.54
CA SER A 134 12.09 11.16 0.32
C SER A 134 12.99 12.36 0.60
N ASP A 135 14.04 12.51 -0.20
CA ASP A 135 14.98 13.63 -0.11
C ASP A 135 14.52 14.85 -0.93
N TRP A 136 13.42 14.72 -1.68
CA TRP A 136 12.87 15.76 -2.55
C TRP A 136 11.33 15.66 -2.60
N ARG A 137 10.69 16.71 -3.10
CA ARG A 137 9.23 16.77 -3.32
C ARG A 137 8.96 17.09 -4.79
N LEU A 138 7.78 16.72 -5.28
CA LEU A 138 7.33 17.07 -6.63
C LEU A 138 7.35 18.60 -6.89
N THR A 139 7.04 19.38 -5.85
CA THR A 139 7.13 20.84 -5.90
C THR A 139 8.54 21.35 -6.19
N ASP A 140 9.57 20.62 -5.72
CA ASP A 140 10.97 20.99 -5.98
C ASP A 140 11.35 20.87 -7.47
N LEU A 141 10.59 20.08 -8.24
CA LEU A 141 10.74 19.94 -9.69
C LEU A 141 9.90 20.95 -10.45
N ALA A 142 8.68 21.26 -9.97
CA ALA A 142 7.71 22.11 -10.66
C ALA A 142 7.94 23.61 -10.40
N ASP A 143 8.27 23.97 -9.16
CA ASP A 143 8.32 25.35 -8.67
C ASP A 143 9.77 25.84 -8.45
N ALA A 144 10.77 25.11 -8.94
CA ALA A 144 12.18 25.47 -8.78
C ALA A 144 12.50 26.77 -9.51
N GLU A 145 13.26 27.68 -8.86
CA GLU A 145 13.76 28.94 -9.49
C GLU A 145 14.69 28.67 -10.69
N ARG A 146 15.28 27.48 -10.77
CA ARG A 146 16.15 27.03 -11.86
C ARG A 146 15.65 25.70 -12.40
N PRO A 147 15.86 25.42 -13.71
CA PRO A 147 15.50 24.12 -14.28
C PRO A 147 16.14 22.97 -13.49
N VAL A 148 15.33 22.01 -13.07
CA VAL A 148 15.75 20.81 -12.34
C VAL A 148 15.41 19.59 -13.20
N SER A 149 16.30 18.61 -13.23
CA SER A 149 16.09 17.34 -13.92
C SER A 149 16.25 16.18 -12.93
N LEU A 150 15.26 15.30 -12.88
CA LEU A 150 15.31 14.05 -12.11
C LEU A 150 15.72 12.91 -13.03
N TYR A 151 16.80 12.21 -12.68
CA TYR A 151 17.27 11.02 -13.39
C TYR A 151 17.00 9.77 -12.56
N LEU A 152 16.16 8.88 -13.06
CA LEU A 152 15.88 7.58 -12.46
C LEU A 152 16.79 6.53 -13.10
N ALA A 153 17.89 6.20 -12.45
CA ALA A 153 18.84 5.22 -12.95
C ALA A 153 18.54 3.82 -12.39
N CYS A 154 18.20 2.90 -13.27
CA CYS A 154 17.95 1.51 -12.93
C CYS A 154 18.83 0.60 -13.79
N PRO A 155 19.56 -0.37 -13.20
CA PRO A 155 20.31 -1.36 -13.96
C PRO A 155 19.40 -2.14 -14.91
N PRO A 156 19.81 -2.44 -16.15
CA PRO A 156 19.00 -3.20 -17.11
C PRO A 156 18.50 -4.55 -16.56
N SER A 157 19.30 -5.21 -15.72
CA SER A 157 18.94 -6.48 -15.05
C SER A 157 17.75 -6.34 -14.09
N ASP A 158 17.52 -5.15 -13.54
CA ASP A 158 16.50 -4.90 -12.52
C ASP A 158 15.25 -4.18 -13.07
N MET A 159 15.24 -3.77 -14.33
CA MET A 159 14.17 -2.97 -14.91
C MET A 159 12.79 -3.61 -14.75
N SER A 160 12.65 -4.91 -15.01
CA SER A 160 11.36 -5.60 -14.87
C SER A 160 10.92 -5.71 -13.41
N ARG A 161 11.86 -6.00 -12.51
CA ARG A 161 11.60 -6.13 -11.07
C ARG A 161 11.19 -4.81 -10.43
N THR A 162 11.82 -3.71 -10.81
CA THR A 162 11.61 -2.37 -10.24
C THR A 162 10.52 -1.57 -10.95
N LYS A 163 9.89 -2.12 -11.96
CA LYS A 163 8.85 -1.44 -12.74
C LYS A 163 7.73 -0.84 -11.88
N PRO A 164 7.17 -1.52 -10.85
CA PRO A 164 6.17 -0.90 -9.97
C PRO A 164 6.71 0.36 -9.28
N LEU A 165 7.94 0.33 -8.79
CA LEU A 165 8.58 1.48 -8.14
C LEU A 165 8.76 2.65 -9.11
N MET A 166 9.26 2.37 -10.32
CA MET A 166 9.47 3.40 -11.35
C MET A 166 8.16 4.06 -11.82
N ARG A 167 7.03 3.40 -11.67
CA ARG A 167 5.69 3.96 -11.97
C ARG A 167 5.07 4.73 -10.82
N LEU A 168 5.56 4.52 -9.60
CA LEU A 168 5.11 5.26 -8.41
C LEU A 168 5.81 6.61 -8.26
N ILE A 169 6.95 6.81 -8.93
CA ILE A 169 7.70 8.06 -8.98
C ILE A 169 7.20 8.94 -10.13
#